data_aee5902a06123e80578a4a13e3352395
#
_entry.id   aee5902a06123e80578a4a13e3352395
#
_cell.length_a   1.000
_cell.length_b   1.000
_cell.length_c   1.000
_cell.angle_alpha   90.00
_cell.angle_beta   90.00
_cell.angle_gamma   90.00
#
_symmetry.space_group_name_H-M   'P 1'
#
loop_
_entity.id
_entity.type
_entity.pdbx_description
1 polymer ?
#
loop_
_entity_poly.entity_id
_entity_poly.type
_entity_poly.pdbx_seq_one_letter_code
_entity_poly.pdbx_strand_id
1 'polypeptide(L)'
;MSQKQKNTKLLVPIYLEALAVTKPMTASNSGRTWADLSPNFSSFRRRNVPKLGIQFAPVPFQKGATPPDMGVHLHWALPAELTHGVQHLGEAMQFPTVPNRWFVLRIPTDAPDDRARAKAWVLESDYLGRDGTNTFLTYDPKSETFSYLRLGKAFAYGDGPKENQNYLQQLTAIGLGNPLFAAFYPGCRNVFGFHDDLAGIDAGTFSYLVAGWYAQDEDDPLNPADKWQRLKELKSKWNVVDLADDEYPTETLCHGTVHSLQWARNT
;
A
#
# COMPACT_ATOMS: atom_id res chain seq x y z
N MET A 1 -8.05 -4.34 -40.75
CA MET A 1 -8.53 -5.07 -39.57
C MET A 1 -7.63 -4.64 -38.40
N SER A 2 -8.15 -3.83 -37.50
CA SER A 2 -7.42 -3.40 -36.30
C SER A 2 -7.28 -4.60 -35.37
N GLN A 3 -6.08 -5.14 -35.20
CA GLN A 3 -5.82 -6.11 -34.15
C GLN A 3 -6.14 -5.44 -32.81
N LYS A 4 -7.12 -5.97 -32.10
CA LYS A 4 -7.38 -5.58 -30.71
C LYS A 4 -6.11 -5.90 -29.94
N GLN A 5 -5.40 -4.87 -29.50
CA GLN A 5 -4.25 -5.02 -28.62
C GLN A 5 -4.72 -5.83 -27.39
N LYS A 6 -4.10 -6.94 -27.15
CA LYS A 6 -4.37 -7.76 -25.96
C LYS A 6 -3.88 -6.97 -24.75
N ASN A 7 -4.80 -6.58 -23.86
CA ASN A 7 -4.41 -6.00 -22.57
C ASN A 7 -3.68 -7.06 -21.76
N THR A 8 -2.37 -6.98 -21.75
CA THR A 8 -1.50 -7.85 -20.97
C THR A 8 -1.07 -7.12 -19.70
N LYS A 9 -1.10 -7.81 -18.57
CA LYS A 9 -0.73 -7.24 -17.26
C LYS A 9 0.64 -7.73 -16.83
N LEU A 10 1.46 -6.81 -16.32
CA LEU A 10 2.67 -7.14 -15.60
C LEU A 10 2.30 -7.49 -14.16
N LEU A 11 2.51 -8.73 -13.77
CA LEU A 11 2.33 -9.16 -12.39
C LEU A 11 3.56 -8.77 -11.57
N VAL A 12 3.37 -7.89 -10.60
CA VAL A 12 4.43 -7.34 -9.77
C VAL A 12 4.26 -7.83 -8.34
N PRO A 13 5.18 -8.66 -7.82
CA PRO A 13 5.10 -9.11 -6.45
C PRO A 13 5.34 -7.95 -5.48
N ILE A 14 4.52 -7.88 -4.42
CA ILE A 14 4.73 -7.03 -3.27
C ILE A 14 5.23 -7.86 -2.09
N TYR A 15 5.98 -7.24 -1.20
CA TYR A 15 6.35 -7.85 0.06
C TYR A 15 5.22 -7.64 1.06
N LEU A 16 4.48 -8.71 1.38
CA LEU A 16 3.32 -8.69 2.26
C LEU A 16 3.66 -9.35 3.59
N GLU A 17 3.46 -8.62 4.68
CA GLU A 17 3.61 -9.09 6.05
C GLU A 17 2.27 -9.09 6.79
N ALA A 18 2.12 -10.01 7.73
CA ALA A 18 0.95 -10.10 8.59
C ALA A 18 1.35 -10.26 10.06
N LEU A 19 0.61 -9.58 10.94
CA LEU A 19 0.70 -9.72 12.38
C LEU A 19 -0.68 -10.09 12.94
N ALA A 20 -0.77 -11.25 13.59
CA ALA A 20 -1.94 -11.64 14.35
C ALA A 20 -1.82 -11.15 15.79
N VAL A 21 -2.76 -10.34 16.23
CA VAL A 21 -2.87 -9.84 17.61
C VAL A 21 -4.09 -10.50 18.26
N THR A 22 -3.85 -11.54 19.04
CA THR A 22 -4.89 -12.44 19.56
C THR A 22 -5.50 -11.98 20.86
N LYS A 23 -4.84 -11.07 21.58
CA LYS A 23 -5.31 -10.50 22.85
C LYS A 23 -5.00 -9.01 22.93
N PRO A 24 -5.74 -8.26 23.75
CA PRO A 24 -5.45 -6.86 23.99
C PRO A 24 -4.00 -6.69 24.45
N MET A 25 -3.26 -5.86 23.75
CA MET A 25 -1.87 -5.55 24.06
C MET A 25 -1.79 -4.22 24.79
N THR A 26 -0.94 -4.19 25.81
CA THR A 26 -0.58 -2.96 26.52
C THR A 26 0.91 -2.69 26.31
N ALA A 27 1.35 -1.47 26.54
CA ALA A 27 2.77 -1.11 26.42
C ALA A 27 3.69 -1.99 27.29
N SER A 28 3.17 -2.53 28.39
CA SER A 28 3.92 -3.39 29.33
C SER A 28 3.99 -4.87 28.91
N ASN A 29 3.06 -5.36 28.08
CA ASN A 29 3.03 -6.76 27.63
C ASN A 29 3.24 -6.91 26.13
N SER A 30 3.73 -5.86 25.48
CA SER A 30 3.91 -5.84 24.05
C SER A 30 5.05 -6.77 23.61
N GLY A 31 4.69 -7.81 22.88
CA GLY A 31 5.63 -8.57 22.08
C GLY A 31 6.08 -7.74 20.87
N ARG A 32 5.61 -8.11 19.65
CA ARG A 32 5.79 -7.29 18.45
C ARG A 32 4.68 -6.24 18.35
N THR A 33 5.06 -5.02 18.15
CA THR A 33 4.19 -3.87 17.93
C THR A 33 4.56 -3.20 16.62
N TRP A 34 3.76 -2.23 16.19
CA TRP A 34 4.16 -1.37 15.09
C TRP A 34 5.42 -0.61 15.45
N ALA A 35 6.34 -0.53 14.51
CA ALA A 35 7.54 0.28 14.69
C ALA A 35 7.13 1.74 14.90
N ASP A 36 7.57 2.30 16.04
CA ASP A 36 7.50 3.74 16.24
C ASP A 36 8.75 4.36 15.59
N LEU A 37 8.54 5.01 14.45
CA LEU A 37 9.61 5.62 13.71
C LEU A 37 9.47 7.13 13.76
N SER A 38 10.31 7.65 14.60
CA SER A 38 10.72 9.04 14.48
C SER A 38 11.76 9.13 13.37
N PRO A 39 11.46 9.78 12.22
CA PRO A 39 12.44 9.92 11.17
C PRO A 39 13.64 10.68 11.70
N ASN A 40 14.82 10.10 11.56
CA ASN A 40 16.04 10.78 11.91
C ASN A 40 16.42 11.77 10.81
N PHE A 41 15.80 12.94 10.81
CA PHE A 41 16.07 14.00 9.83
C PHE A 41 17.53 14.45 9.80
N SER A 42 18.31 14.22 10.84
CA SER A 42 19.75 14.53 10.82
C SER A 42 20.53 13.63 9.89
N SER A 43 20.05 12.43 9.62
CA SER A 43 20.66 11.52 8.66
C SER A 43 20.45 11.96 7.20
N PHE A 44 19.39 12.72 6.90
CA PHE A 44 19.15 13.28 5.56
C PHE A 44 20.19 14.34 5.15
N ARG A 45 20.88 14.95 6.11
CA ARG A 45 21.86 15.99 5.83
C ARG A 45 23.23 15.43 5.45
N ARG A 46 23.46 14.13 5.56
CA ARG A 46 24.73 13.51 5.17
C ARG A 46 24.76 13.29 3.68
N ARG A 47 25.75 13.88 3.00
CA ARG A 47 25.95 13.80 1.52
C ARG A 47 26.01 12.38 0.95
N ASN A 48 26.14 11.37 1.78
CA ASN A 48 26.28 9.96 1.40
C ASN A 48 25.13 9.09 1.89
N VAL A 49 23.99 9.67 2.27
CA VAL A 49 22.81 8.84 2.55
C VAL A 49 22.28 8.37 1.21
N PRO A 50 22.48 7.12 0.86
CA PRO A 50 21.84 6.59 -0.31
C PRO A 50 20.34 6.61 -0.05
N LYS A 51 19.59 7.08 -1.02
CA LYS A 51 18.18 6.74 -1.29
C LYS A 51 17.44 6.17 -0.06
N LEU A 52 16.22 6.55 0.14
CA LEU A 52 15.30 5.95 1.10
C LEU A 52 15.46 4.41 1.10
N GLY A 53 16.28 3.92 1.97
CA GLY A 53 16.57 2.50 2.11
C GLY A 53 15.85 1.91 3.33
N ILE A 54 16.16 0.69 3.65
CA ILE A 54 15.64 -0.07 4.83
C ILE A 54 15.67 0.74 6.14
N GLN A 55 16.55 1.72 6.25
CA GLN A 55 16.62 2.64 7.41
C GLN A 55 15.40 3.55 7.54
N PHE A 56 14.63 3.75 6.47
CA PHE A 56 13.40 4.53 6.43
C PHE A 56 12.14 3.67 6.36
N ALA A 57 12.28 2.41 6.00
CA ALA A 57 11.22 1.43 6.00
C ALA A 57 11.66 0.19 6.81
N PRO A 58 11.92 0.31 8.13
CA PRO A 58 12.14 -0.88 8.92
C PRO A 58 10.90 -1.75 8.87
N VAL A 59 11.10 -3.04 9.13
CA VAL A 59 9.99 -4.00 9.25
C VAL A 59 8.92 -3.41 10.15
N PRO A 60 7.65 -3.35 9.71
CA PRO A 60 6.59 -2.62 10.41
C PRO A 60 6.30 -3.20 11.79
N PHE A 61 6.61 -4.48 12.01
CA PHE A 61 6.34 -5.17 13.27
C PHE A 61 7.62 -5.37 14.09
N GLN A 62 8.02 -4.34 14.81
CA GLN A 62 9.16 -4.37 15.71
C GLN A 62 8.71 -4.23 17.16
N LYS A 63 9.65 -4.36 18.09
CA LYS A 63 9.42 -3.98 19.47
C LYS A 63 9.27 -2.46 19.55
N GLY A 64 8.08 -1.98 19.73
CA GLY A 64 7.72 -0.55 19.66
C GLY A 64 6.73 -0.13 20.75
N ALA A 65 6.34 1.14 20.72
CA ALA A 65 5.56 1.77 21.78
C ALA A 65 4.04 1.72 21.56
N THR A 66 3.56 1.57 20.34
CA THR A 66 2.12 1.61 20.05
C THR A 66 1.56 0.20 19.90
N PRO A 67 0.78 -0.29 20.88
CA PRO A 67 0.15 -1.60 20.78
C PRO A 67 -0.93 -1.56 19.69
N PRO A 68 -0.94 -2.52 18.76
CA PRO A 68 -1.97 -2.64 17.76
C PRO A 68 -3.27 -3.21 18.36
N ASP A 69 -4.40 -2.88 17.76
CA ASP A 69 -5.70 -3.46 18.08
C ASP A 69 -5.71 -4.98 17.84
N MET A 70 -6.64 -5.69 18.50
CA MET A 70 -6.86 -7.11 18.22
C MET A 70 -7.31 -7.31 16.77
N GLY A 71 -6.78 -8.35 16.13
CA GLY A 71 -7.10 -8.69 14.76
C GLY A 71 -5.87 -9.11 13.97
N VAL A 72 -6.00 -9.14 12.67
CA VAL A 72 -4.90 -9.35 11.74
C VAL A 72 -4.54 -8.03 11.08
N HIS A 73 -3.30 -7.64 11.23
CA HIS A 73 -2.74 -6.47 10.58
C HIS A 73 -1.91 -6.91 9.38
N LEU A 74 -2.25 -6.38 8.23
CA LEU A 74 -1.50 -6.56 6.99
C LEU A 74 -0.71 -5.28 6.69
N HIS A 75 0.49 -5.44 6.20
CA HIS A 75 1.30 -4.36 5.65
C HIS A 75 2.01 -4.87 4.41
N TRP A 76 2.07 -4.05 3.37
CA TRP A 76 2.80 -4.37 2.16
C TRP A 76 3.75 -3.28 1.75
N ALA A 77 4.95 -3.70 1.37
CA ALA A 77 5.95 -2.84 0.79
C ALA A 77 5.93 -2.97 -0.73
N LEU A 78 5.99 -1.81 -1.39
CA LEU A 78 6.06 -1.73 -2.83
C LEU A 78 7.47 -2.07 -3.33
N PRO A 79 7.61 -2.56 -4.56
CA PRO A 79 8.91 -2.81 -5.15
C PRO A 79 9.72 -1.52 -5.34
N ALA A 80 11.03 -1.69 -5.47
CA ALA A 80 11.98 -0.58 -5.55
C ALA A 80 11.67 0.39 -6.70
N GLU A 81 11.17 -0.12 -7.80
CA GLU A 81 10.82 0.63 -9.01
C GLU A 81 9.72 1.67 -8.75
N LEU A 82 8.85 1.42 -7.77
CA LEU A 82 7.77 2.31 -7.36
C LEU A 82 8.12 3.19 -6.16
N THR A 83 9.26 2.94 -5.49
CA THR A 83 9.64 3.66 -4.27
C THR A 83 10.86 4.58 -4.44
N HIS A 84 11.57 4.48 -5.55
CA HIS A 84 12.73 5.29 -5.82
C HIS A 84 12.37 6.55 -6.61
N GLY A 85 12.70 7.70 -6.02
CA GLY A 85 12.62 8.99 -6.71
C GLY A 85 13.78 9.19 -7.70
N VAL A 86 13.49 9.93 -8.75
CA VAL A 86 14.48 10.40 -9.74
C VAL A 86 14.62 11.91 -9.59
N GLN A 87 15.84 12.39 -9.54
CA GLN A 87 16.13 13.82 -9.52
C GLN A 87 16.94 14.21 -10.75
N HIS A 88 16.41 15.12 -11.54
CA HIS A 88 17.15 15.78 -12.60
C HIS A 88 17.84 17.02 -12.04
N LEU A 89 18.96 17.41 -12.68
CA LEU A 89 19.75 18.55 -12.21
C LEU A 89 18.92 19.85 -12.20
N GLY A 90 18.78 20.45 -11.00
CA GLY A 90 18.01 21.67 -10.83
C GLY A 90 16.51 21.47 -10.57
N GLU A 91 16.02 20.23 -10.55
CA GLU A 91 14.62 19.91 -10.29
C GLU A 91 14.41 19.29 -8.91
N ALA A 92 13.17 19.32 -8.43
CA ALA A 92 12.77 18.58 -7.24
C ALA A 92 12.78 17.07 -7.54
N MET A 93 13.04 16.26 -6.49
CA MET A 93 12.95 14.81 -6.63
C MET A 93 11.50 14.40 -6.96
N GLN A 94 11.34 13.64 -8.02
CA GLN A 94 10.07 13.10 -8.49
C GLN A 94 9.97 11.62 -8.14
N PHE A 95 8.85 11.23 -7.56
CA PHE A 95 8.53 9.83 -7.27
C PHE A 95 7.48 9.33 -8.26
N PRO A 96 7.56 8.06 -8.68
CA PRO A 96 6.53 7.47 -9.52
C PRO A 96 5.19 7.41 -8.76
N THR A 97 4.10 7.46 -9.51
CA THR A 97 2.78 7.10 -9.03
C THR A 97 2.76 5.64 -8.59
N VAL A 98 1.94 5.33 -7.60
CA VAL A 98 1.81 3.97 -7.06
C VAL A 98 0.36 3.51 -7.15
N PRO A 99 0.10 2.18 -7.17
CA PRO A 99 -1.26 1.67 -7.12
C PRO A 99 -2.04 2.28 -5.96
N ASN A 100 -3.24 2.77 -6.26
CA ASN A 100 -4.09 3.46 -5.32
C ASN A 100 -5.42 2.74 -5.06
N ARG A 101 -5.61 1.58 -5.66
CA ARG A 101 -6.70 0.64 -5.40
C ARG A 101 -6.13 -0.70 -5.01
N TRP A 102 -6.65 -1.27 -3.89
CA TRP A 102 -6.20 -2.56 -3.39
C TRP A 102 -7.39 -3.43 -3.03
N PHE A 103 -7.39 -4.62 -3.56
CA PHE A 103 -8.31 -5.66 -3.16
C PHE A 103 -7.66 -6.53 -2.09
N VAL A 104 -8.33 -6.68 -0.96
CA VAL A 104 -7.89 -7.56 0.12
C VAL A 104 -8.94 -8.66 0.28
N LEU A 105 -8.52 -9.91 0.19
CA LEU A 105 -9.37 -11.07 0.36
C LEU A 105 -8.85 -11.93 1.51
N ARG A 106 -9.71 -12.17 2.51
CA ARG A 106 -9.53 -13.18 3.55
C ARG A 106 -10.17 -14.49 3.12
N ILE A 107 -9.43 -15.59 3.21
CA ILE A 107 -9.87 -16.94 2.86
C ILE A 107 -9.67 -17.83 4.08
N PRO A 108 -10.73 -18.48 4.64
CA PRO A 108 -10.57 -19.51 5.65
C PRO A 108 -9.93 -20.76 5.03
N THR A 109 -8.79 -21.20 5.56
CA THR A 109 -8.05 -22.35 5.02
C THR A 109 -8.27 -23.63 5.81
N ASP A 110 -8.72 -23.52 7.06
CA ASP A 110 -9.13 -24.63 7.91
C ASP A 110 -10.55 -25.17 7.58
N ALA A 111 -11.36 -24.35 6.92
CA ALA A 111 -12.70 -24.69 6.45
C ALA A 111 -12.99 -23.97 5.13
N PRO A 112 -12.45 -24.44 3.98
CA PRO A 112 -12.56 -23.75 2.69
C PRO A 112 -14.00 -23.52 2.22
N ASP A 113 -14.93 -24.35 2.64
CA ASP A 113 -16.35 -24.22 2.29
C ASP A 113 -17.11 -23.24 3.17
N ASP A 114 -16.50 -22.73 4.23
CA ASP A 114 -17.10 -21.73 5.12
C ASP A 114 -17.00 -20.34 4.52
N ARG A 115 -17.89 -20.08 3.57
CA ARG A 115 -17.97 -18.76 2.89
C ARG A 115 -18.36 -17.62 3.83
N ALA A 116 -18.96 -17.91 4.98
CA ALA A 116 -19.32 -16.87 5.95
C ALA A 116 -18.09 -16.24 6.60
N ARG A 117 -16.97 -16.99 6.71
CA ARG A 117 -15.69 -16.47 7.20
C ARG A 117 -14.83 -15.85 6.11
N ALA A 118 -15.15 -16.08 4.84
CA ALA A 118 -14.50 -15.38 3.72
C ALA A 118 -15.00 -13.93 3.67
N LYS A 119 -14.11 -12.98 3.47
CA LYS A 119 -14.48 -11.56 3.37
C LYS A 119 -13.52 -10.84 2.45
N ALA A 120 -14.05 -9.87 1.72
CA ALA A 120 -13.24 -9.05 0.82
C ALA A 120 -13.49 -7.57 1.05
N TRP A 121 -12.47 -6.78 0.75
CA TRP A 121 -12.49 -5.33 0.86
C TRP A 121 -11.79 -4.72 -0.34
N VAL A 122 -12.16 -3.48 -0.63
CA VAL A 122 -11.44 -2.60 -1.53
C VAL A 122 -10.92 -1.41 -0.74
N LEU A 123 -9.63 -1.14 -0.86
CA LEU A 123 -9.00 0.02 -0.28
C LEU A 123 -8.76 1.07 -1.36
N GLU A 124 -9.07 2.31 -1.02
CA GLU A 124 -8.76 3.50 -1.80
C GLU A 124 -7.69 4.29 -1.06
N SER A 125 -6.45 4.08 -1.47
CA SER A 125 -5.27 4.61 -0.77
C SER A 125 -5.13 6.12 -0.87
N ASP A 126 -5.66 6.71 -1.92
CA ASP A 126 -5.65 8.15 -2.21
C ASP A 126 -6.88 8.91 -1.67
N TYR A 127 -7.82 8.21 -1.01
CA TYR A 127 -9.01 8.82 -0.43
C TYR A 127 -8.64 9.85 0.64
N LEU A 128 -9.24 11.04 0.58
CA LEU A 128 -9.09 12.10 1.57
C LEU A 128 -10.39 12.30 2.35
N GLY A 129 -10.37 12.01 3.65
CA GLY A 129 -11.51 12.14 4.55
C GLY A 129 -11.21 13.02 5.76
N ARG A 130 -12.28 13.54 6.39
CA ARG A 130 -12.20 14.30 7.63
C ARG A 130 -12.66 13.50 8.85
N ASP A 131 -12.99 12.23 8.65
CA ASP A 131 -13.47 11.33 9.69
C ASP A 131 -12.31 10.48 10.24
N GLY A 132 -12.22 10.35 11.54
CA GLY A 132 -11.22 9.53 12.24
C GLY A 132 -9.92 10.24 12.57
N THR A 133 -8.83 9.48 12.68
CA THR A 133 -7.51 10.04 13.02
C THR A 133 -6.91 10.69 11.78
N ASN A 134 -6.85 12.02 11.78
CA ASN A 134 -6.33 12.80 10.67
C ASN A 134 -4.81 12.94 10.84
N THR A 135 -4.06 12.26 9.98
CA THR A 135 -2.60 12.19 10.06
C THR A 135 -1.89 12.76 8.83
N PHE A 136 -2.63 12.96 7.74
CA PHE A 136 -2.07 13.49 6.51
C PHE A 136 -2.22 15.01 6.46
N LEU A 137 -1.09 15.72 6.41
CA LEU A 137 -1.06 17.18 6.27
C LEU A 137 -1.23 17.55 4.79
N THR A 138 -2.28 18.26 4.47
CA THR A 138 -2.53 18.82 3.14
C THR A 138 -2.49 20.34 3.16
N TYR A 139 -2.13 20.94 2.04
CA TYR A 139 -2.13 22.38 1.81
C TYR A 139 -3.19 22.71 0.75
N ASP A 140 -4.08 23.62 1.09
CA ASP A 140 -5.03 24.18 0.12
C ASP A 140 -4.49 25.51 -0.43
N PRO A 141 -4.08 25.58 -1.71
CA PRO A 141 -3.53 26.80 -2.30
C PRO A 141 -4.56 27.92 -2.46
N LYS A 142 -5.86 27.62 -2.43
CA LYS A 142 -6.91 28.65 -2.56
C LYS A 142 -7.15 29.40 -1.26
N SER A 143 -7.09 28.69 -0.14
CA SER A 143 -7.26 29.29 1.20
C SER A 143 -5.93 29.58 1.89
N GLU A 144 -4.81 29.18 1.29
CA GLU A 144 -3.46 29.27 1.87
C GLU A 144 -3.36 28.64 3.26
N THR A 145 -4.14 27.57 3.51
CA THR A 145 -4.22 26.91 4.80
C THR A 145 -3.72 25.47 4.77
N PHE A 146 -3.16 25.05 5.89
CA PHE A 146 -2.83 23.65 6.13
C PHE A 146 -3.97 22.99 6.92
N SER A 147 -4.33 21.78 6.54
CA SER A 147 -5.28 20.95 7.29
C SER A 147 -4.79 19.51 7.40
N TYR A 148 -5.20 18.84 8.47
CA TYR A 148 -4.96 17.41 8.63
C TYR A 148 -6.19 16.65 8.16
N LEU A 149 -5.98 15.68 7.30
CA LEU A 149 -7.00 14.77 6.79
C LEU A 149 -6.61 13.33 7.09
N ARG A 150 -7.57 12.43 7.02
CA ARG A 150 -7.30 11.01 6.93
C ARG A 150 -7.04 10.65 5.48
N LEU A 151 -5.95 9.96 5.23
CA LEU A 151 -5.66 9.35 3.94
C LEU A 151 -6.02 7.86 4.00
N GLY A 152 -6.59 7.39 2.90
CA GLY A 152 -6.96 6.00 2.71
C GLY A 152 -8.24 5.57 3.42
N LYS A 153 -9.04 4.75 2.74
CA LYS A 153 -10.27 4.18 3.25
C LYS A 153 -10.48 2.77 2.72
N ALA A 154 -10.95 1.88 3.58
CA ALA A 154 -11.38 0.54 3.22
C ALA A 154 -12.91 0.48 3.15
N PHE A 155 -13.41 -0.20 2.13
CA PHE A 155 -14.83 -0.50 1.93
C PHE A 155 -15.01 -2.01 1.87
N ALA A 156 -16.11 -2.53 2.40
CA ALA A 156 -16.48 -3.90 2.12
C ALA A 156 -16.70 -4.06 0.60
N TYR A 157 -16.30 -5.21 0.05
CA TYR A 157 -16.48 -5.48 -1.36
C TYR A 157 -17.96 -5.42 -1.74
N GLY A 158 -18.30 -4.60 -2.73
CA GLY A 158 -19.68 -4.34 -3.13
C GLY A 158 -20.28 -3.05 -2.54
N ASP A 159 -19.68 -2.49 -1.48
CA ASP A 159 -20.15 -1.25 -0.84
C ASP A 159 -19.48 0.01 -1.42
N GLY A 160 -19.04 0.00 -2.64
CA GLY A 160 -18.19 1.01 -3.31
C GLY A 160 -18.37 2.46 -2.86
N PRO A 161 -17.46 3.37 -3.22
CA PRO A 161 -17.50 4.74 -2.79
C PRO A 161 -18.79 5.44 -3.25
N LYS A 162 -19.38 6.22 -2.35
CA LYS A 162 -20.51 7.10 -2.69
C LYS A 162 -19.97 8.29 -3.49
N GLU A 163 -20.76 8.83 -4.38
CA GLU A 163 -20.44 10.00 -5.19
C GLU A 163 -19.90 11.18 -4.34
N ASN A 164 -19.02 12.01 -4.92
CA ASN A 164 -18.41 13.20 -4.33
C ASN A 164 -17.33 12.94 -3.26
N GLN A 165 -16.40 12.06 -3.52
CA GLN A 165 -15.25 11.85 -2.66
C GLN A 165 -14.05 12.70 -3.11
N ASN A 166 -13.25 13.15 -2.14
CA ASN A 166 -12.00 13.84 -2.42
C ASN A 166 -10.87 12.82 -2.46
N TYR A 167 -10.03 12.94 -3.47
CA TYR A 167 -8.85 12.11 -3.64
C TYR A 167 -7.60 12.97 -3.74
N LEU A 168 -6.46 12.40 -3.38
CA LEU A 168 -5.19 12.98 -3.75
C LEU A 168 -5.06 12.98 -5.27
N GLN A 169 -4.55 14.07 -5.81
CA GLN A 169 -4.27 14.16 -7.23
C GLN A 169 -3.22 13.14 -7.68
N GLN A 170 -2.25 12.85 -6.81
CA GLN A 170 -1.20 11.88 -7.07
C GLN A 170 -0.79 11.21 -5.76
N LEU A 171 -0.83 9.89 -5.72
CA LEU A 171 -0.28 9.10 -4.64
C LEU A 171 1.12 8.60 -5.05
N THR A 172 2.09 8.81 -4.18
CA THR A 172 3.45 8.26 -4.32
C THR A 172 3.77 7.38 -3.11
N ALA A 173 4.81 6.58 -3.19
CA ALA A 173 5.25 5.75 -2.07
C ALA A 173 5.64 6.59 -0.83
N ILE A 174 5.95 7.87 -1.04
CA ILE A 174 6.28 8.82 0.02
C ILE A 174 5.29 9.96 -0.07
N GLY A 175 4.43 10.07 0.94
CA GLY A 175 3.43 11.13 1.01
C GLY A 175 4.04 12.51 1.28
N LEU A 176 3.41 13.53 0.75
CA LEU A 176 3.73 14.92 1.07
C LEU A 176 3.44 15.19 2.57
N GLY A 177 4.39 15.82 3.25
CA GLY A 177 4.23 16.29 4.62
C GLY A 177 4.58 15.28 5.72
N ASN A 178 4.43 13.98 5.48
CA ASN A 178 4.83 12.96 6.44
C ASN A 178 5.56 11.81 5.74
N PRO A 179 6.89 11.74 5.81
CA PRO A 179 7.66 10.68 5.14
C PRO A 179 7.40 9.27 5.70
N LEU A 180 6.79 9.16 6.89
CA LEU A 180 6.42 7.89 7.48
C LEU A 180 5.08 7.38 6.96
N PHE A 181 4.32 8.23 6.33
CA PHE A 181 2.92 7.97 6.01
C PHE A 181 2.73 6.74 5.12
N ALA A 182 3.58 6.56 4.12
CA ALA A 182 3.52 5.43 3.20
C ALA A 182 4.26 4.18 3.72
N ALA A 183 5.10 4.32 4.75
CA ALA A 183 5.97 3.26 5.22
C ALA A 183 5.46 2.55 6.48
N PHE A 184 4.67 3.25 7.35
CA PHE A 184 4.34 2.76 8.68
C PHE A 184 2.89 2.89 9.06
N TYR A 185 2.45 1.90 9.81
CA TYR A 185 1.20 1.89 10.52
C TYR A 185 1.35 2.69 11.84
N PRO A 186 0.33 3.44 12.31
CA PRO A 186 -1.00 3.56 11.71
C PRO A 186 -1.04 4.49 10.49
N GLY A 187 0.04 5.17 10.15
CA GLY A 187 0.08 6.16 9.06
C GLY A 187 -0.24 5.59 7.68
N CYS A 188 0.06 4.32 7.42
CA CYS A 188 -0.27 3.63 6.17
C CYS A 188 -1.53 2.75 6.23
N ARG A 189 -2.30 2.77 7.32
CA ARG A 189 -3.56 2.03 7.43
C ARG A 189 -4.53 2.48 6.34
N ASN A 190 -5.03 1.51 5.55
CA ASN A 190 -5.84 1.71 4.35
C ASN A 190 -5.10 2.42 3.20
N VAL A 191 -3.78 2.58 3.29
CA VAL A 191 -2.91 3.04 2.20
C VAL A 191 -2.10 1.87 1.67
N PHE A 192 -1.11 1.39 2.46
CA PHE A 192 -0.33 0.18 2.18
C PHE A 192 -0.41 -0.80 3.33
N GLY A 193 -1.52 -0.83 4.01
CA GLY A 193 -1.81 -1.70 5.13
C GLY A 193 -3.30 -1.80 5.40
N PHE A 194 -3.69 -2.88 6.05
CA PHE A 194 -5.09 -3.16 6.37
C PHE A 194 -5.19 -3.81 7.75
N HIS A 195 -6.26 -3.51 8.46
CA HIS A 195 -6.60 -4.17 9.73
C HIS A 195 -7.93 -4.90 9.58
N ASP A 196 -7.88 -6.22 9.72
CA ASP A 196 -9.04 -7.08 9.82
C ASP A 196 -9.27 -7.40 11.31
N ASP A 197 -10.36 -6.87 11.86
CA ASP A 197 -10.73 -7.03 13.28
C ASP A 197 -11.22 -8.43 13.64
N LEU A 198 -11.47 -9.28 12.63
CA LEU A 198 -12.03 -10.63 12.78
C LEU A 198 -13.29 -10.65 13.68
N ALA A 199 -14.13 -9.62 13.53
CA ALA A 199 -15.36 -9.51 14.32
C ALA A 199 -16.23 -10.75 14.17
N GLY A 200 -16.67 -11.32 15.32
CA GLY A 200 -17.49 -12.52 15.34
C GLY A 200 -16.76 -13.84 15.07
N ILE A 201 -15.43 -13.81 14.96
CA ILE A 201 -14.59 -15.00 14.77
C ILE A 201 -13.74 -15.21 16.00
N ASP A 202 -13.86 -16.38 16.63
CA ASP A 202 -13.08 -16.71 17.84
C ASP A 202 -11.77 -17.43 17.50
N ALA A 203 -11.77 -18.28 16.48
CA ALA A 203 -10.58 -18.98 16.04
C ALA A 203 -10.67 -19.38 14.55
N GLY A 204 -9.52 -19.61 13.93
CA GLY A 204 -9.43 -20.11 12.57
C GLY A 204 -8.03 -19.97 11.99
N THR A 205 -7.86 -20.54 10.82
CA THR A 205 -6.66 -20.36 9.99
C THR A 205 -7.04 -19.63 8.71
N PHE A 206 -6.37 -18.55 8.40
CA PHE A 206 -6.73 -17.67 7.28
C PHE A 206 -5.54 -17.44 6.36
N SER A 207 -5.83 -17.35 5.07
CA SER A 207 -4.92 -16.79 4.09
C SER A 207 -5.45 -15.46 3.60
N TYR A 208 -4.55 -14.56 3.27
CA TYR A 208 -4.87 -13.25 2.71
C TYR A 208 -4.23 -13.10 1.35
N LEU A 209 -5.02 -12.61 0.39
CA LEU A 209 -4.55 -12.15 -0.91
C LEU A 209 -4.71 -10.63 -0.95
N VAL A 210 -3.67 -9.95 -1.38
CA VAL A 210 -3.69 -8.53 -1.69
C VAL A 210 -3.37 -8.34 -3.15
N ALA A 211 -4.20 -7.59 -3.88
CA ALA A 211 -3.96 -7.23 -5.27
C ALA A 211 -4.17 -5.73 -5.46
N GLY A 212 -3.24 -5.05 -6.15
CA GLY A 212 -3.24 -3.60 -6.29
C GLY A 212 -3.14 -3.15 -7.75
N TRP A 213 -3.91 -2.11 -8.11
CA TRP A 213 -3.94 -1.51 -9.45
C TRP A 213 -4.13 0.00 -9.36
N TYR A 214 -3.99 0.67 -10.49
CA TYR A 214 -4.25 2.11 -10.63
C TYR A 214 -5.72 2.35 -10.94
N ALA A 215 -6.33 3.37 -10.31
CA ALA A 215 -7.71 3.77 -10.57
C ALA A 215 -7.86 4.45 -11.93
N GLN A 216 -6.81 5.14 -12.35
CA GLN A 216 -6.74 5.84 -13.64
C GLN A 216 -5.61 5.20 -14.45
N ASP A 217 -5.90 4.86 -15.70
CA ASP A 217 -4.93 4.18 -16.57
C ASP A 217 -3.71 5.07 -16.85
N GLU A 218 -3.88 6.39 -16.90
CA GLU A 218 -2.81 7.37 -17.10
C GLU A 218 -1.80 7.45 -15.94
N ASP A 219 -2.19 6.99 -14.75
CA ASP A 219 -1.30 6.94 -13.60
C ASP A 219 -0.39 5.70 -13.62
N ASP A 220 -0.75 4.69 -14.40
CA ASP A 220 0.06 3.47 -14.53
C ASP A 220 1.30 3.76 -15.40
N PRO A 221 2.52 3.59 -14.85
CA PRO A 221 3.74 3.83 -15.60
C PRO A 221 3.91 2.94 -16.84
N LEU A 222 3.12 1.87 -16.95
CA LEU A 222 3.11 0.99 -18.12
C LEU A 222 2.06 1.36 -19.17
N ASN A 223 1.23 2.37 -18.91
CA ASN A 223 0.21 2.85 -19.85
C ASN A 223 0.53 4.23 -20.48
N PRO A 224 1.76 4.59 -20.84
CA PRO A 224 2.01 5.78 -21.66
C PRO A 224 1.43 5.55 -23.05
N ALA A 225 0.87 6.62 -23.62
CA ALA A 225 0.38 6.61 -25.00
C ALA A 225 1.49 6.31 -26.03
N ASP A 226 2.75 6.63 -25.66
CA ASP A 226 3.92 6.36 -26.48
C ASP A 226 4.52 4.97 -26.16
N LYS A 227 4.44 4.08 -27.16
CA LYS A 227 5.02 2.74 -27.11
C LYS A 227 6.52 2.75 -26.76
N TRP A 228 7.29 3.71 -27.28
CA TRP A 228 8.74 3.78 -27.03
C TRP A 228 9.06 4.14 -25.60
N GLN A 229 8.27 5.01 -25.00
CA GLN A 229 8.43 5.35 -23.59
C GLN A 229 8.09 4.14 -22.70
N ARG A 230 7.03 3.40 -22.99
CA ARG A 230 6.70 2.15 -22.30
C ARG A 230 7.81 1.12 -22.38
N LEU A 231 8.35 0.89 -23.57
CA LEU A 231 9.47 -0.04 -23.77
C LEU A 231 10.71 0.38 -23.00
N LYS A 232 10.99 1.68 -22.94
CA LYS A 232 12.08 2.21 -22.14
C LYS A 232 11.87 1.96 -20.65
N GLU A 233 10.69 2.19 -20.13
CA GLU A 233 10.34 1.90 -18.73
C GLU A 233 10.47 0.41 -18.41
N LEU A 234 9.91 -0.46 -19.22
CA LEU A 234 9.98 -1.91 -19.03
C LEU A 234 11.43 -2.41 -19.01
N LYS A 235 12.27 -1.94 -19.93
CA LYS A 235 13.68 -2.35 -20.00
C LYS A 235 14.54 -1.73 -18.90
N SER A 236 14.36 -0.45 -18.60
CA SER A 236 15.25 0.27 -17.69
C SER A 236 14.91 0.11 -16.22
N LYS A 237 13.62 0.03 -15.89
CA LYS A 237 13.16 -0.07 -14.50
C LYS A 237 12.71 -1.49 -14.13
N TRP A 238 11.95 -2.14 -14.99
CA TRP A 238 11.36 -3.43 -14.71
C TRP A 238 12.19 -4.61 -15.20
N ASN A 239 13.30 -4.34 -15.90
CA ASN A 239 14.21 -5.33 -16.46
C ASN A 239 13.50 -6.41 -17.30
N VAL A 240 12.39 -6.03 -17.94
CA VAL A 240 11.63 -6.89 -18.85
C VAL A 240 12.25 -6.81 -20.22
N VAL A 241 12.76 -7.92 -20.74
CA VAL A 241 13.48 -8.01 -22.00
C VAL A 241 12.88 -9.11 -22.89
N ASP A 242 13.08 -8.96 -24.18
CA ASP A 242 12.85 -10.01 -25.19
C ASP A 242 11.41 -10.52 -25.32
N LEU A 243 10.42 -9.64 -25.15
CA LEU A 243 9.03 -9.93 -25.51
C LEU A 243 8.76 -9.57 -26.97
N ALA A 244 7.86 -10.29 -27.60
CA ALA A 244 7.34 -9.89 -28.91
C ALA A 244 6.55 -8.58 -28.80
N ASP A 245 6.49 -7.81 -29.87
CA ASP A 245 5.94 -6.45 -29.88
C ASP A 245 4.48 -6.33 -29.43
N ASP A 246 3.70 -7.40 -29.51
CA ASP A 246 2.31 -7.48 -29.12
C ASP A 246 2.09 -8.10 -27.72
N GLU A 247 3.18 -8.53 -27.06
CA GLU A 247 3.17 -9.17 -25.75
C GLU A 247 3.57 -8.22 -24.61
N TYR A 248 3.97 -6.99 -24.92
CA TYR A 248 4.36 -6.05 -23.87
C TYR A 248 3.17 -5.67 -22.99
N PRO A 249 3.32 -5.80 -21.65
CA PRO A 249 2.26 -5.43 -20.72
C PRO A 249 1.93 -3.93 -20.82
N THR A 250 0.66 -3.64 -20.67
CA THR A 250 0.11 -2.27 -20.71
C THR A 250 -0.44 -1.82 -19.38
N GLU A 251 -0.53 -2.71 -18.42
CA GLU A 251 -1.06 -2.45 -17.10
C GLU A 251 -0.21 -3.16 -16.04
N THR A 252 -0.10 -2.55 -14.88
CA THR A 252 0.56 -3.11 -13.70
C THR A 252 -0.47 -3.71 -12.76
N LEU A 253 -0.24 -4.93 -12.29
CA LEU A 253 -1.01 -5.56 -11.23
C LEU A 253 -0.07 -6.04 -10.12
N CYS A 254 -0.04 -5.30 -9.02
CA CYS A 254 0.69 -5.71 -7.83
C CYS A 254 -0.06 -6.83 -7.10
N HIS A 255 0.66 -7.80 -6.52
CA HIS A 255 0.04 -8.87 -5.76
C HIS A 255 0.94 -9.43 -4.67
N GLY A 256 0.32 -9.90 -3.60
CA GLY A 256 0.99 -10.61 -2.52
C GLY A 256 0.03 -11.51 -1.77
N THR A 257 0.56 -12.55 -1.12
CA THR A 257 -0.23 -13.51 -0.34
C THR A 257 0.45 -13.83 0.98
N VAL A 258 -0.38 -14.01 2.02
CA VAL A 258 0.03 -14.63 3.28
C VAL A 258 -0.81 -15.89 3.47
N HIS A 259 -0.16 -16.99 3.76
CA HIS A 259 -0.81 -18.29 3.86
C HIS A 259 -0.88 -18.78 5.29
N SER A 260 -2.02 -19.40 5.63
CA SER A 260 -2.20 -20.23 6.85
C SER A 260 -1.86 -19.50 8.16
N LEU A 261 -2.25 -18.22 8.25
CA LEU A 261 -2.11 -17.44 9.47
C LEU A 261 -3.09 -17.98 10.53
N GLN A 262 -2.57 -18.42 11.65
CA GLN A 262 -3.39 -18.88 12.76
C GLN A 262 -3.91 -17.71 13.59
N TRP A 263 -5.16 -17.76 13.92
CA TRP A 263 -5.84 -16.81 14.80
C TRP A 263 -6.63 -17.56 15.86
N ALA A 264 -6.52 -17.12 17.10
CA ALA A 264 -7.40 -17.52 18.17
C ALA A 264 -7.48 -16.40 19.22
N ARG A 265 -8.70 -15.99 19.54
CA ARG A 265 -8.96 -14.89 20.47
C ARG A 265 -8.50 -15.26 21.88
N ASN A 266 -7.75 -14.37 22.54
CA ASN A 266 -7.24 -14.53 23.91
C ASN A 266 -6.22 -15.68 24.12
N THR A 267 -5.48 -16.07 23.09
CA THR A 267 -4.40 -17.05 23.21
C THR A 267 -3.01 -16.43 23.30
#